data_2a97be85c846c89882459baa8e2702f8
#
_entry.id   2a97be85c846c89882459baa8e2702f8
#
_cell.length_a   1.000
_cell.length_b   1.000
_cell.length_c   1.000
_cell.angle_alpha   90.00
_cell.angle_beta   90.00
_cell.angle_gamma   90.00
#
_symmetry.space_group_name_H-M   'P 1'
#
loop_
_entity.id
_entity.type
_entity.pdbx_description
1 polymer ?
#
loop_
_entity_poly.entity_id
_entity_poly.type
_entity_poly.pdbx_seq_one_letter_code
_entity_poly.pdbx_strand_id
1 'polypeptide(L)'
;MILNEGGNVFKTADGQDATQRINQADVEPTLKWLEKITGLNHVDNMLGSTGIKPTSGDLDVAIDKEKVSKDDLVGKLSAWVQSNTKEDPKDWIKKSGVSVHFKTPIKGNAKNGFVQTDLMFGDPKFMQFALRGAADSEFKGQHRMIMIASVAKALGYKWSPTNGLVDRLTNQTVTKDPEEVAKTLLGDNATAQDLRSVETINNKIKSDPNYENLVKDAKEYFAKDGLEL
;
A
#
# COMPACT_ATOMS: atom_id res chain seq x y z
N MET A 1 8.85 -12.74 1.65
CA MET A 1 7.45 -13.07 1.41
C MET A 1 6.91 -11.95 0.53
N ILE A 2 6.77 -12.20 -0.76
CA ILE A 2 6.18 -11.24 -1.70
C ILE A 2 4.72 -11.14 -1.32
N LEU A 3 4.29 -9.97 -0.86
CA LEU A 3 2.87 -9.68 -0.75
C LEU A 3 2.32 -9.75 -2.19
N ASN A 4 1.62 -10.83 -2.52
CA ASN A 4 0.77 -10.83 -3.70
C ASN A 4 -0.13 -9.60 -3.55
N GLU A 5 -0.05 -8.67 -4.50
CA GLU A 5 -1.05 -7.61 -4.61
C GLU A 5 -2.39 -8.32 -4.71
N GLY A 6 -3.23 -8.09 -3.69
CA GLY A 6 -4.42 -8.85 -3.46
C GLY A 6 -5.35 -8.78 -4.63
N GLY A 7 -5.62 -9.93 -5.24
CA GLY A 7 -6.77 -10.08 -6.09
C GLY A 7 -8.03 -9.76 -5.29
N ASN A 8 -9.13 -9.42 -5.98
CA ASN A 8 -10.41 -9.13 -5.36
C ASN A 8 -10.85 -10.29 -4.45
N VAL A 9 -10.95 -10.01 -3.13
CA VAL A 9 -11.30 -11.02 -2.11
C VAL A 9 -12.80 -11.25 -1.99
N PHE A 10 -13.62 -10.39 -2.61
CA PHE A 10 -15.07 -10.47 -2.59
C PHE A 10 -15.57 -11.11 -3.88
N LYS A 11 -16.21 -12.27 -3.75
CA LYS A 11 -16.78 -12.99 -4.87
C LYS A 11 -18.29 -13.15 -4.69
N THR A 12 -18.99 -13.17 -5.81
CA THR A 12 -20.39 -13.56 -5.88
C THR A 12 -20.53 -15.09 -5.75
N ALA A 13 -21.74 -15.60 -5.59
CA ALA A 13 -22.00 -17.03 -5.45
C ALA A 13 -21.52 -17.87 -6.65
N ASP A 14 -21.47 -17.27 -7.85
CA ASP A 14 -20.96 -17.87 -9.09
C ASP A 14 -19.45 -17.64 -9.33
N GLY A 15 -18.73 -17.08 -8.31
CA GLY A 15 -17.28 -16.88 -8.32
C GLY A 15 -16.78 -15.65 -9.09
N GLN A 16 -17.69 -14.80 -9.58
CA GLN A 16 -17.33 -13.53 -10.20
C GLN A 16 -16.86 -12.51 -9.16
N ASP A 17 -16.21 -11.44 -9.59
CA ASP A 17 -15.85 -10.33 -8.69
C ASP A 17 -17.10 -9.58 -8.24
N ALA A 18 -17.27 -9.45 -6.92
CA ALA A 18 -18.35 -8.68 -6.31
C ALA A 18 -18.04 -7.18 -6.21
N THR A 19 -16.82 -6.77 -6.55
CA THR A 19 -16.37 -5.37 -6.58
C THR A 19 -15.85 -5.01 -7.96
N GLN A 20 -15.81 -3.73 -8.27
CA GLN A 20 -15.44 -3.17 -9.55
C GLN A 20 -14.37 -2.09 -9.40
N ARG A 21 -13.76 -1.69 -10.51
CA ARG A 21 -12.90 -0.51 -10.54
C ARG A 21 -13.71 0.75 -10.25
N ILE A 22 -13.07 1.72 -9.59
CA ILE A 22 -13.65 3.02 -9.25
C ILE A 22 -12.96 4.13 -10.05
N ASN A 23 -13.73 5.12 -10.51
CA ASN A 23 -13.19 6.32 -11.15
C ASN A 23 -12.52 7.24 -10.12
N GLN A 24 -11.47 7.93 -10.52
CA GLN A 24 -10.73 8.88 -9.67
C GLN A 24 -11.66 9.91 -8.98
N ALA A 25 -12.62 10.47 -9.71
CA ALA A 25 -13.56 11.44 -9.18
C ALA A 25 -14.47 10.88 -8.07
N ASP A 26 -14.65 9.58 -8.00
CA ASP A 26 -15.51 8.91 -7.02
C ASP A 26 -14.73 8.44 -5.77
N VAL A 27 -13.38 8.45 -5.80
CA VAL A 27 -12.53 7.98 -4.69
C VAL A 27 -12.76 8.80 -3.43
N GLU A 28 -12.53 10.11 -3.49
CA GLU A 28 -12.68 10.97 -2.31
C GLU A 28 -14.10 10.94 -1.72
N PRO A 29 -15.20 11.08 -2.51
CA PRO A 29 -16.55 10.94 -1.98
C PRO A 29 -16.81 9.59 -1.30
N THR A 30 -16.24 8.49 -1.82
CA THR A 30 -16.37 7.17 -1.22
C THR A 30 -15.64 7.07 0.11
N LEU A 31 -14.39 7.57 0.17
CA LEU A 31 -13.62 7.59 1.42
C LEU A 31 -14.23 8.51 2.47
N LYS A 32 -14.75 9.68 2.10
CA LYS A 32 -15.49 10.57 3.02
C LYS A 32 -16.75 9.93 3.58
N TRP A 33 -17.44 9.11 2.79
CA TRP A 33 -18.54 8.32 3.30
C TRP A 33 -18.05 7.28 4.32
N LEU A 34 -16.95 6.58 4.03
CA LEU A 34 -16.37 5.61 4.95
C LEU A 34 -15.86 6.25 6.26
N GLU A 35 -15.34 7.48 6.20
CA GLU A 35 -14.96 8.28 7.38
C GLU A 35 -16.13 8.49 8.33
N LYS A 36 -17.34 8.74 7.82
CA LYS A 36 -18.55 8.93 8.64
C LYS A 36 -18.92 7.66 9.40
N ILE A 37 -18.66 6.49 8.83
CA ILE A 37 -18.97 5.20 9.45
C ILE A 37 -17.93 4.83 10.49
N THR A 38 -16.66 5.02 10.18
CA THR A 38 -15.57 4.56 11.02
C THR A 38 -15.14 5.58 12.06
N GLY A 39 -15.37 6.87 11.80
CA GLY A 39 -14.86 7.99 12.60
C GLY A 39 -13.34 8.20 12.42
N LEU A 40 -12.75 7.64 11.37
CA LEU A 40 -11.32 7.71 11.09
C LEU A 40 -11.07 8.55 9.84
N ASN A 41 -9.87 9.14 9.72
CA ASN A 41 -9.46 9.87 8.53
C ASN A 41 -8.93 8.87 7.48
N HIS A 42 -9.56 8.83 6.32
CA HIS A 42 -9.18 7.96 5.21
C HIS A 42 -8.63 8.75 4.02
N VAL A 43 -9.19 9.92 3.73
CA VAL A 43 -8.79 10.74 2.57
C VAL A 43 -7.32 11.14 2.65
N ASP A 44 -6.85 11.57 3.82
CA ASP A 44 -5.45 11.96 4.01
C ASP A 44 -4.50 10.77 4.14
N ASN A 45 -5.03 9.56 4.28
CA ASN A 45 -4.27 8.33 4.51
C ASN A 45 -4.30 7.36 3.32
N MET A 46 -4.62 7.85 2.13
CA MET A 46 -4.55 7.05 0.90
C MET A 46 -3.14 6.52 0.65
N LEU A 47 -3.06 5.27 0.21
CA LEU A 47 -1.82 4.55 -0.12
C LEU A 47 -1.79 4.14 -1.59
N GLY A 48 -0.66 3.61 -2.02
CA GLY A 48 -0.50 3.04 -3.36
C GLY A 48 -0.85 4.02 -4.48
N SER A 49 -1.61 3.58 -5.44
CA SER A 49 -2.10 4.38 -6.57
C SER A 49 -3.50 4.98 -6.35
N THR A 50 -4.09 4.79 -5.16
CA THR A 50 -5.44 5.27 -4.82
C THR A 50 -5.56 6.77 -5.07
N GLY A 51 -6.52 7.18 -5.91
CA GLY A 51 -6.78 8.57 -6.26
C GLY A 51 -5.74 9.27 -7.15
N ILE A 52 -4.68 8.57 -7.59
CA ILE A 52 -3.65 9.12 -8.50
C ILE A 52 -4.00 8.85 -9.96
N LYS A 53 -4.42 7.62 -10.28
CA LYS A 53 -4.74 7.20 -11.64
C LYS A 53 -6.21 7.47 -11.98
N PRO A 54 -6.58 7.58 -13.28
CA PRO A 54 -7.97 7.77 -13.71
C PRO A 54 -8.95 6.75 -13.15
N THR A 55 -8.49 5.52 -12.90
CA THR A 55 -9.26 4.48 -12.20
C THR A 55 -8.37 3.68 -11.26
N SER A 56 -8.97 3.16 -10.17
CA SER A 56 -8.32 2.23 -9.23
C SER A 56 -9.08 0.91 -9.17
N GLY A 57 -8.38 -0.23 -9.02
CA GLY A 57 -9.00 -1.54 -8.83
C GLY A 57 -9.53 -1.73 -7.42
N ASP A 58 -8.84 -1.13 -6.47
CA ASP A 58 -9.10 -1.12 -5.04
C ASP A 58 -8.73 0.25 -4.46
N LEU A 59 -9.06 0.46 -3.20
CA LEU A 59 -8.70 1.64 -2.42
C LEU A 59 -7.80 1.18 -1.26
N ASP A 60 -6.53 1.56 -1.30
CA ASP A 60 -5.59 1.32 -0.20
C ASP A 60 -5.56 2.51 0.75
N VAL A 61 -5.77 2.26 2.04
CA VAL A 61 -5.84 3.29 3.08
C VAL A 61 -5.10 2.85 4.34
N ALA A 62 -4.23 3.72 4.87
CA ALA A 62 -3.56 3.47 6.13
C ALA A 62 -4.49 3.73 7.32
N ILE A 63 -4.47 2.81 8.27
CA ILE A 63 -5.17 2.92 9.57
C ILE A 63 -4.11 3.00 10.67
N ASP A 64 -4.19 4.06 11.47
CA ASP A 64 -3.32 4.23 12.62
C ASP A 64 -3.64 3.18 13.69
N LYS A 65 -2.75 2.21 13.82
CA LYS A 65 -2.89 1.11 14.77
C LYS A 65 -2.87 1.54 16.24
N GLU A 66 -2.36 2.76 16.53
CA GLU A 66 -2.37 3.31 17.88
C GLU A 66 -3.72 3.97 18.24
N LYS A 67 -4.56 4.29 17.24
CA LYS A 67 -5.87 4.92 17.44
C LYS A 67 -7.03 3.93 17.50
N VAL A 68 -6.91 2.82 16.79
CA VAL A 68 -7.99 1.83 16.71
C VAL A 68 -7.42 0.44 16.51
N SER A 69 -7.98 -0.54 17.21
CA SER A 69 -7.65 -1.94 16.97
C SER A 69 -8.38 -2.48 15.73
N LYS A 70 -7.85 -3.58 15.20
CA LYS A 70 -8.46 -4.29 14.07
C LYS A 70 -9.87 -4.77 14.39
N ASP A 71 -10.08 -5.29 15.60
CA ASP A 71 -11.37 -5.80 16.03
C ASP A 71 -12.38 -4.68 16.27
N ASP A 72 -11.96 -3.52 16.79
CA ASP A 72 -12.83 -2.35 16.93
C ASP A 72 -13.29 -1.82 15.56
N LEU A 73 -12.39 -1.77 14.57
CA LEU A 73 -12.75 -1.36 13.22
C LEU A 73 -13.73 -2.35 12.58
N VAL A 74 -13.46 -3.64 12.69
CA VAL A 74 -14.38 -4.69 12.23
C VAL A 74 -15.74 -4.59 12.92
N GLY A 75 -15.76 -4.30 14.22
CA GLY A 75 -16.99 -4.07 14.98
C GLY A 75 -17.83 -2.91 14.43
N LYS A 76 -17.20 -1.77 14.14
CA LYS A 76 -17.88 -0.60 13.55
C LYS A 76 -18.44 -0.90 12.17
N LEU A 77 -17.66 -1.53 11.30
CA LEU A 77 -18.10 -1.92 9.97
C LEU A 77 -19.23 -2.95 10.00
N SER A 78 -19.13 -3.95 10.89
CA SER A 78 -20.18 -4.98 11.08
C SER A 78 -21.49 -4.37 11.56
N ALA A 79 -21.42 -3.45 12.52
CA ALA A 79 -22.61 -2.74 13.02
C ALA A 79 -23.30 -1.95 11.90
N TRP A 80 -22.52 -1.30 11.03
CA TRP A 80 -23.10 -0.60 9.90
C TRP A 80 -23.80 -1.57 8.91
N VAL A 81 -23.12 -2.68 8.54
CA VAL A 81 -23.71 -3.69 7.64
C VAL A 81 -25.02 -4.23 8.19
N GLN A 82 -25.04 -4.63 9.47
CA GLN A 82 -26.26 -5.15 10.13
C GLN A 82 -27.41 -4.15 10.19
N SER A 83 -27.09 -2.86 10.37
CA SER A 83 -28.11 -1.81 10.49
C SER A 83 -28.64 -1.33 9.13
N ASN A 84 -27.89 -1.50 8.05
CA ASN A 84 -28.21 -0.92 6.75
C ASN A 84 -28.45 -1.96 5.65
N THR A 85 -28.17 -3.23 5.91
CA THR A 85 -28.37 -4.33 4.95
C THR A 85 -29.04 -5.52 5.64
N LYS A 86 -29.46 -6.50 4.83
CA LYS A 86 -29.94 -7.78 5.32
C LYS A 86 -28.88 -8.89 5.15
N GLU A 87 -27.66 -8.50 4.76
CA GLU A 87 -26.57 -9.42 4.45
C GLU A 87 -25.73 -9.71 5.70
N ASP A 88 -25.00 -10.84 5.68
CA ASP A 88 -24.03 -11.18 6.74
C ASP A 88 -22.81 -10.25 6.63
N PRO A 89 -22.36 -9.64 7.74
CA PRO A 89 -21.11 -8.87 7.75
C PRO A 89 -19.89 -9.62 7.16
N LYS A 90 -19.85 -10.94 7.25
CA LYS A 90 -18.79 -11.77 6.66
C LYS A 90 -18.70 -11.69 5.15
N ASP A 91 -19.79 -11.31 4.46
CA ASP A 91 -19.80 -11.09 3.01
C ASP A 91 -19.27 -9.71 2.62
N TRP A 92 -19.13 -8.82 3.59
CA TRP A 92 -18.67 -7.44 3.42
C TRP A 92 -17.29 -7.17 3.99
N ILE A 93 -16.83 -8.01 4.93
CA ILE A 93 -15.62 -7.79 5.71
C ILE A 93 -14.77 -9.06 5.69
N LYS A 94 -13.49 -8.90 5.28
CA LYS A 94 -12.49 -9.97 5.36
C LYS A 94 -11.27 -9.46 6.13
N LYS A 95 -10.62 -10.33 6.89
CA LYS A 95 -9.37 -10.04 7.59
C LYS A 95 -8.22 -10.83 6.95
N SER A 96 -7.12 -10.16 6.65
CA SER A 96 -5.92 -10.79 6.10
C SER A 96 -4.66 -10.05 6.56
N GLY A 97 -3.73 -10.75 7.18
CA GLY A 97 -2.47 -10.16 7.63
C GLY A 97 -2.69 -8.88 8.44
N VAL A 98 -2.13 -7.76 7.98
CA VAL A 98 -2.26 -6.43 8.61
C VAL A 98 -3.49 -5.66 8.14
N SER A 99 -4.32 -6.23 7.27
CA SER A 99 -5.43 -5.53 6.61
C SER A 99 -6.80 -6.01 7.06
N VAL A 100 -7.78 -5.12 6.96
CA VAL A 100 -9.20 -5.41 6.88
C VAL A 100 -9.67 -4.97 5.50
N HIS A 101 -10.25 -5.90 4.75
CA HIS A 101 -10.86 -5.62 3.46
C HIS A 101 -12.35 -5.36 3.67
N PHE A 102 -12.87 -4.32 3.05
CA PHE A 102 -14.27 -3.95 3.11
C PHE A 102 -14.88 -3.79 1.71
N LYS A 103 -16.04 -4.41 1.50
CA LYS A 103 -16.84 -4.23 0.28
C LYS A 103 -17.57 -2.88 0.37
N THR A 104 -16.93 -1.83 -0.14
CA THR A 104 -17.36 -0.44 0.06
C THR A 104 -18.33 0.00 -1.03
N PRO A 105 -19.56 0.45 -0.70
CA PRO A 105 -20.45 1.04 -1.68
C PRO A 105 -19.87 2.34 -2.24
N ILE A 106 -19.78 2.46 -3.57
CA ILE A 106 -19.24 3.67 -4.21
C ILE A 106 -20.11 4.86 -3.86
N LYS A 107 -19.52 5.91 -3.30
CA LYS A 107 -20.21 7.09 -2.72
C LYS A 107 -21.27 6.75 -1.66
N GLY A 108 -21.12 5.60 -0.97
CA GLY A 108 -22.07 5.14 0.02
C GLY A 108 -23.39 4.62 -0.53
N ASN A 109 -23.50 4.39 -1.83
CA ASN A 109 -24.72 3.94 -2.46
C ASN A 109 -24.49 2.63 -3.25
N ALA A 110 -25.10 1.54 -2.79
CA ALA A 110 -24.98 0.23 -3.43
C ALA A 110 -25.40 0.19 -4.91
N LYS A 111 -26.26 1.12 -5.34
CA LYS A 111 -26.68 1.24 -6.77
C LYS A 111 -25.51 1.67 -7.67
N ASN A 112 -24.47 2.29 -7.13
CA ASN A 112 -23.27 2.66 -7.87
C ASN A 112 -22.27 1.50 -7.99
N GLY A 113 -22.57 0.34 -7.41
CA GLY A 113 -21.65 -0.78 -7.28
C GLY A 113 -20.75 -0.67 -6.05
N PHE A 114 -19.76 -1.55 -5.98
CA PHE A 114 -18.86 -1.68 -4.85
C PHE A 114 -17.41 -1.65 -5.30
N VAL A 115 -16.54 -1.10 -4.48
CA VAL A 115 -15.09 -1.18 -4.61
C VAL A 115 -14.49 -1.87 -3.38
N GLN A 116 -13.45 -2.66 -3.57
CA GLN A 116 -12.69 -3.19 -2.44
C GLN A 116 -11.90 -2.07 -1.79
N THR A 117 -11.99 -1.93 -0.48
CA THR A 117 -11.15 -1.01 0.30
C THR A 117 -10.28 -1.82 1.25
N ASP A 118 -8.97 -1.65 1.15
CA ASP A 118 -7.97 -2.32 1.96
C ASP A 118 -7.50 -1.36 3.06
N LEU A 119 -8.00 -1.59 4.26
CA LEU A 119 -7.69 -0.81 5.47
C LEU A 119 -6.48 -1.44 6.15
N MET A 120 -5.30 -0.86 5.93
CA MET A 120 -4.00 -1.41 6.33
C MET A 120 -3.52 -0.78 7.62
N PHE A 121 -3.31 -1.61 8.65
CA PHE A 121 -2.90 -1.16 9.99
C PHE A 121 -1.40 -0.95 10.09
N GLY A 122 -0.99 0.24 10.50
CA GLY A 122 0.40 0.63 10.68
C GLY A 122 0.56 2.08 11.12
N ASP A 123 1.74 2.65 10.91
CA ASP A 123 1.99 4.09 11.01
C ASP A 123 1.62 4.75 9.68
N PRO A 124 0.59 5.62 9.62
CA PRO A 124 0.13 6.19 8.35
C PRO A 124 1.20 7.00 7.61
N LYS A 125 2.02 7.76 8.31
CA LYS A 125 3.09 8.58 7.68
C LYS A 125 4.14 7.71 7.04
N PHE A 126 4.58 6.68 7.76
CA PHE A 126 5.57 5.77 7.24
C PHE A 126 5.01 4.93 6.07
N MET A 127 3.77 4.44 6.20
CA MET A 127 3.12 3.67 5.13
C MET A 127 2.90 4.51 3.87
N GLN A 128 2.56 5.78 3.99
CA GLN A 128 2.48 6.69 2.83
C GLN A 128 3.85 6.86 2.16
N PHE A 129 4.90 7.08 2.93
CA PHE A 129 6.25 7.12 2.40
C PHE A 129 6.61 5.81 1.69
N ALA A 130 6.32 4.66 2.31
CA ALA A 130 6.71 3.35 1.80
C ALA A 130 5.92 2.91 0.57
N LEU A 131 4.61 3.20 0.50
CA LEU A 131 3.69 2.60 -0.46
C LEU A 131 3.18 3.58 -1.53
N ARG A 132 3.17 4.90 -1.26
CA ARG A 132 2.65 5.86 -2.25
C ARG A 132 3.71 6.14 -3.31
N GLY A 133 3.43 5.72 -4.54
CA GLY A 133 4.31 5.95 -5.69
C GLY A 133 4.34 7.42 -6.12
N ALA A 134 5.38 7.81 -6.85
CA ALA A 134 5.46 9.11 -7.50
C ALA A 134 4.56 9.14 -8.74
N ALA A 135 3.75 10.20 -8.86
CA ALA A 135 2.81 10.34 -9.98
C ALA A 135 3.51 10.54 -11.34
N ASP A 136 4.74 11.07 -11.31
CA ASP A 136 5.60 11.38 -12.46
C ASP A 136 6.58 10.26 -12.83
N SER A 137 6.50 9.08 -12.18
CA SER A 137 7.34 7.93 -12.47
C SER A 137 6.73 7.04 -13.56
N GLU A 138 7.55 6.51 -14.46
CA GLU A 138 7.19 5.47 -15.41
C GLU A 138 6.96 4.12 -14.72
N PHE A 139 7.58 3.94 -13.56
CA PHE A 139 7.48 2.74 -12.75
C PHE A 139 6.31 2.81 -11.78
N LYS A 140 5.65 1.68 -11.54
CA LYS A 140 4.60 1.55 -10.52
C LYS A 140 5.20 1.62 -9.12
N GLY A 141 4.36 1.91 -8.10
CA GLY A 141 4.77 1.86 -6.69
C GLY A 141 5.37 0.51 -6.28
N GLN A 142 4.87 -0.59 -6.84
CA GLN A 142 5.44 -1.94 -6.63
C GLN A 142 6.89 -2.04 -7.12
N HIS A 143 7.21 -1.52 -8.30
CA HIS A 143 8.59 -1.51 -8.82
C HIS A 143 9.52 -0.71 -7.90
N ARG A 144 9.04 0.43 -7.38
CA ARG A 144 9.78 1.22 -6.39
C ARG A 144 10.06 0.42 -5.11
N MET A 145 9.06 -0.30 -4.58
CA MET A 145 9.22 -1.16 -3.42
C MET A 145 10.28 -2.25 -3.65
N ILE A 146 10.28 -2.85 -4.83
CA ILE A 146 11.25 -3.88 -5.22
C ILE A 146 12.65 -3.28 -5.39
N MET A 147 12.75 -2.07 -5.95
CA MET A 147 14.03 -1.36 -6.06
C MET A 147 14.65 -1.09 -4.68
N ILE A 148 13.86 -0.56 -3.74
CA ILE A 148 14.32 -0.34 -2.36
C ILE A 148 14.73 -1.67 -1.70
N ALA A 149 13.91 -2.71 -1.87
CA ALA A 149 14.19 -4.03 -1.29
C ALA A 149 15.45 -4.68 -1.88
N SER A 150 15.73 -4.48 -3.18
CA SER A 150 16.95 -4.97 -3.84
C SER A 150 18.19 -4.32 -3.23
N VAL A 151 18.21 -2.99 -3.13
CA VAL A 151 19.31 -2.24 -2.51
C VAL A 151 19.49 -2.65 -1.05
N ALA A 152 18.41 -2.68 -0.28
CA ALA A 152 18.44 -3.09 1.12
C ALA A 152 19.03 -4.50 1.29
N LYS A 153 18.61 -5.46 0.45
CA LYS A 153 19.10 -6.84 0.49
C LYS A 153 20.61 -6.91 0.24
N ALA A 154 21.09 -6.20 -0.75
CA ALA A 154 22.53 -6.16 -1.10
C ALA A 154 23.38 -5.59 0.04
N LEU A 155 22.80 -4.72 0.87
CA LEU A 155 23.45 -4.09 2.02
C LEU A 155 23.21 -4.83 3.35
N GLY A 156 22.55 -6.00 3.33
CA GLY A 156 22.29 -6.80 4.54
C GLY A 156 21.04 -6.44 5.32
N TYR A 157 20.11 -5.68 4.70
CA TYR A 157 18.84 -5.31 5.30
C TYR A 157 17.64 -5.96 4.62
N LYS A 158 16.47 -5.86 5.25
CA LYS A 158 15.14 -6.10 4.69
C LYS A 158 14.38 -4.80 4.68
N TRP A 159 13.55 -4.61 3.66
CA TRP A 159 12.61 -3.50 3.58
C TRP A 159 11.17 -3.95 3.83
N SER A 160 10.45 -3.24 4.66
CA SER A 160 9.06 -3.53 4.97
C SER A 160 8.25 -2.23 5.13
N PRO A 161 7.09 -2.09 4.48
CA PRO A 161 6.23 -0.91 4.64
C PRO A 161 5.62 -0.78 6.04
N THR A 162 5.69 -1.82 6.86
CA THR A 162 5.18 -1.81 8.25
C THR A 162 6.29 -1.70 9.29
N ASN A 163 7.46 -2.31 9.03
CA ASN A 163 8.57 -2.39 9.98
C ASN A 163 9.76 -1.48 9.63
N GLY A 164 9.74 -0.84 8.47
CA GLY A 164 10.83 0.00 8.00
C GLY A 164 12.03 -0.80 7.51
N LEU A 165 13.21 -0.25 7.74
CA LEU A 165 14.47 -0.93 7.48
C LEU A 165 14.79 -1.86 8.64
N VAL A 166 15.01 -3.13 8.34
CA VAL A 166 15.20 -4.20 9.31
C VAL A 166 16.55 -4.88 9.05
N ASP A 167 17.35 -5.04 10.07
CA ASP A 167 18.59 -5.81 9.99
C ASP A 167 18.29 -7.26 9.65
N ARG A 168 18.97 -7.82 8.65
CA ARG A 168 18.66 -9.15 8.13
C ARG A 168 19.09 -10.28 9.07
N LEU A 169 20.13 -10.06 9.87
CA LEU A 169 20.67 -11.06 10.79
C LEU A 169 19.89 -11.11 12.10
N THR A 170 19.63 -9.93 12.68
CA THR A 170 18.99 -9.80 14.00
C THR A 170 17.47 -9.76 13.92
N ASN A 171 16.90 -9.45 12.75
CA ASN A 171 15.48 -9.13 12.54
C ASN A 171 14.97 -7.93 13.36
N GLN A 172 15.86 -7.08 13.83
CA GLN A 172 15.49 -5.85 14.54
C GLN A 172 15.27 -4.71 13.56
N THR A 173 14.26 -3.87 13.84
CA THR A 173 14.04 -2.63 13.10
C THR A 173 15.21 -1.68 13.37
N VAL A 174 15.88 -1.27 12.29
CA VAL A 174 16.97 -0.28 12.33
C VAL A 174 16.38 1.12 12.40
N THR A 175 15.49 1.44 11.46
CA THR A 175 14.81 2.74 11.43
C THR A 175 13.50 2.69 10.63
N LYS A 176 12.59 3.61 10.96
CA LYS A 176 11.39 3.96 10.16
C LYS A 176 11.43 5.42 9.70
N ASP A 177 12.49 6.14 10.01
CA ASP A 177 12.67 7.50 9.53
C ASP A 177 13.10 7.50 8.07
N PRO A 178 12.34 8.15 7.16
CA PRO A 178 12.63 8.17 5.73
C PRO A 178 14.02 8.74 5.38
N GLU A 179 14.49 9.75 6.11
CA GLU A 179 15.80 10.35 5.89
C GLU A 179 16.93 9.40 6.30
N GLU A 180 16.76 8.71 7.43
CA GLU A 180 17.72 7.70 7.87
C GLU A 180 17.74 6.48 6.93
N VAL A 181 16.58 6.05 6.42
CA VAL A 181 16.49 5.00 5.41
C VAL A 181 17.28 5.40 4.16
N ALA A 182 17.07 6.63 3.67
CA ALA A 182 17.77 7.13 2.49
C ALA A 182 19.29 7.16 2.69
N LYS A 183 19.77 7.68 3.80
CA LYS A 183 21.20 7.72 4.13
C LYS A 183 21.81 6.32 4.24
N THR A 184 21.11 5.42 4.89
CA THR A 184 21.60 4.04 5.06
C THR A 184 21.69 3.28 3.73
N LEU A 185 20.74 3.49 2.82
CA LEU A 185 20.68 2.74 1.57
C LEU A 185 21.43 3.40 0.41
N LEU A 186 21.47 4.74 0.36
CA LEU A 186 21.95 5.50 -0.80
C LEU A 186 23.15 6.39 -0.49
N GLY A 187 23.62 6.41 0.77
CA GLY A 187 24.76 7.19 1.22
C GLY A 187 24.40 8.47 1.98
N ASP A 188 25.37 9.02 2.73
CA ASP A 188 25.18 10.09 3.72
C ASP A 188 24.52 11.37 3.17
N ASN A 189 24.71 11.67 1.88
CA ASN A 189 24.13 12.83 1.22
C ASN A 189 22.75 12.57 0.60
N ALA A 190 22.16 11.40 0.84
CA ALA A 190 20.83 11.06 0.36
C ALA A 190 19.74 11.62 1.28
N THR A 191 18.61 11.94 0.69
CA THR A 191 17.39 12.40 1.36
C THR A 191 16.22 11.48 1.05
N ALA A 192 15.13 11.59 1.78
CA ALA A 192 13.90 10.83 1.52
C ALA A 192 13.40 11.04 0.07
N GLN A 193 13.67 12.20 -0.54
CA GLN A 193 13.32 12.49 -1.94
C GLN A 193 14.06 11.57 -2.93
N ASP A 194 15.25 11.13 -2.60
CA ASP A 194 16.03 10.21 -3.44
C ASP A 194 15.40 8.80 -3.48
N LEU A 195 14.53 8.47 -2.51
CA LEU A 195 13.77 7.21 -2.46
C LEU A 195 12.38 7.28 -3.11
N ARG A 196 11.99 8.43 -3.69
CA ARG A 196 10.59 8.65 -4.14
C ARG A 196 10.21 7.84 -5.38
N SER A 197 11.16 7.47 -6.23
CA SER A 197 10.91 6.70 -7.47
C SER A 197 12.08 5.79 -7.81
N VAL A 198 11.85 4.84 -8.72
CA VAL A 198 12.92 3.97 -9.25
C VAL A 198 14.02 4.82 -9.90
N GLU A 199 13.62 5.83 -10.66
CA GLU A 199 14.54 6.71 -11.39
C GLU A 199 15.43 7.52 -10.44
N THR A 200 14.87 8.07 -9.35
CA THR A 200 15.66 8.83 -8.36
C THR A 200 16.64 7.94 -7.61
N ILE A 201 16.21 6.74 -7.22
CA ILE A 201 17.08 5.73 -6.58
C ILE A 201 18.21 5.36 -7.54
N ASN A 202 17.88 5.00 -8.78
CA ASN A 202 18.87 4.61 -9.79
C ASN A 202 19.89 5.70 -10.04
N ASN A 203 19.44 6.96 -10.21
CA ASN A 203 20.32 8.10 -10.40
C ASN A 203 21.30 8.30 -9.25
N LYS A 204 20.89 7.98 -8.03
CA LYS A 204 21.73 8.12 -6.83
C LYS A 204 22.81 7.06 -6.74
N ILE A 205 22.52 5.82 -7.17
CA ILE A 205 23.43 4.68 -7.00
C ILE A 205 24.15 4.24 -8.27
N LYS A 206 23.82 4.77 -9.45
CA LYS A 206 24.40 4.33 -10.75
C LYS A 206 25.92 4.45 -10.86
N SER A 207 26.54 5.29 -10.03
CA SER A 207 28.00 5.46 -9.99
C SER A 207 28.66 4.62 -8.88
N ASP A 208 27.89 3.85 -8.12
CA ASP A 208 28.41 2.97 -7.07
C ASP A 208 29.16 1.80 -7.71
N PRO A 209 30.40 1.49 -7.27
CA PRO A 209 31.15 0.32 -7.78
C PRO A 209 30.41 -1.02 -7.61
N ASN A 210 29.48 -1.11 -6.65
CA ASN A 210 28.67 -2.29 -6.38
C ASN A 210 27.27 -2.23 -7.07
N TYR A 211 27.07 -1.29 -7.99
CA TYR A 211 25.77 -1.02 -8.61
C TYR A 211 25.03 -2.28 -9.09
N GLU A 212 25.71 -3.16 -9.83
CA GLU A 212 25.07 -4.37 -10.39
C GLU A 212 24.51 -5.30 -9.29
N ASN A 213 25.18 -5.38 -8.15
CA ASN A 213 24.70 -6.16 -7.01
C ASN A 213 23.50 -5.45 -6.31
N LEU A 214 23.56 -4.12 -6.19
CA LEU A 214 22.49 -3.32 -5.57
C LEU A 214 21.16 -3.47 -6.33
N VAL A 215 21.20 -3.51 -7.66
CA VAL A 215 20.00 -3.52 -8.51
C VAL A 215 19.62 -4.91 -9.06
N LYS A 216 20.35 -5.94 -8.71
CA LYS A 216 20.18 -7.30 -9.27
C LYS A 216 18.75 -7.80 -9.22
N ASP A 217 18.17 -7.86 -8.03
CA ASP A 217 16.81 -8.39 -7.85
C ASP A 217 15.76 -7.48 -8.54
N ALA A 218 16.00 -6.17 -8.55
CA ALA A 218 15.14 -5.21 -9.24
C ALA A 218 15.15 -5.44 -10.76
N LYS A 219 16.33 -5.55 -11.38
CA LYS A 219 16.47 -5.85 -12.82
C LYS A 219 15.77 -7.15 -13.21
N GLU A 220 15.97 -8.21 -12.42
CA GLU A 220 15.31 -9.51 -12.66
C GLU A 220 13.79 -9.42 -12.59
N TYR A 221 13.26 -8.59 -11.68
CA TYR A 221 11.82 -8.40 -11.56
C TYR A 221 11.28 -7.53 -12.71
N PHE A 222 11.93 -6.41 -13.02
CA PHE A 222 11.48 -5.47 -14.06
C PHE A 222 11.46 -6.13 -15.44
N ALA A 223 12.45 -6.98 -15.73
CA ALA A 223 12.50 -7.73 -16.99
C ALA A 223 11.26 -8.60 -17.21
N LYS A 224 10.66 -9.16 -16.15
CA LYS A 224 9.40 -9.94 -16.26
C LYS A 224 8.21 -9.08 -16.68
N ASP A 225 8.24 -7.80 -16.34
CA ASP A 225 7.21 -6.82 -16.72
C ASP A 225 7.56 -6.08 -18.03
N GLY A 226 8.66 -6.50 -18.70
CA GLY A 226 9.13 -5.88 -19.95
C GLY A 226 9.75 -4.49 -19.74
N LEU A 227 10.22 -4.20 -18.54
CA LEU A 227 10.85 -2.93 -18.17
C LEU A 227 12.37 -3.09 -18.02
N GLU A 228 13.10 -2.03 -18.37
CA GLU A 228 14.54 -1.91 -18.18
C GLU A 228 14.86 -0.81 -17.17
N LEU A 229 16.00 -0.97 -16.46
CA LEU A 229 16.50 -0.01 -15.47
C LEU A 229 17.61 0.85 -16.08
#